data_e8fecaf928a403e3b563b5b766c0482e
#
_entry.id   e8fecaf928a403e3b563b5b766c0482e
#
_cell.length_a   1.000
_cell.length_b   1.000
_cell.length_c   1.000
_cell.angle_alpha   90.00
_cell.angle_beta   90.00
_cell.angle_gamma   90.00
#
_symmetry.space_group_name_H-M   'P 1'
#
loop_
_entity.id
_entity.type
_entity.pdbx_description
1 polymer ?
#
loop_
_entity_poly.entity_id
_entity_poly.type
_entity_poly.pdbx_seq_one_letter_code
_entity_poly.pdbx_strand_id
1 'polypeptide(L)'
;MRFVLHFGGFPLIGGPVPLHCLFHGPGHGHWSYADKDEWPLEFPDCGGQMQSPINIDTNSTIFSRELQPVVLAGYNLDPSERLSLMNNGHTVVLRLPGSLTIASGYPQEYRAMQLHLHWGSPEGPGSEHTVDGRRYDGEIHMVYYNPSSDSIKEATRQPGGLAVLAAFLQVGPEDNVHYQPLLEQLHEVQEEGTETTVAGFNIKGLLPANLSRYYRYSGSLTTPPCYQTVNWTVFNQTVLLSKEQISLLETTLQGDDDKDLQNNFRLTQSLHGRKVLASFQASLSSRRVPLPDDGVPPVTPAPDGATERSTAEAPGSDGSDAPVTPAPEDTAGGSTDKVPEEGAGCPPCADSEKQLGFALQTAEVLAGLFGVLFAVMALAFLIYIYKQRSQNRRPDSHPKPNVIYTAATTDENAA
;
A
#
# COMPACT_ATOMS: atom_id res chain seq x y z
N MET A 1 -26.96 48.00 -30.94
CA MET A 1 -27.35 47.23 -29.73
C MET A 1 -26.37 46.09 -29.58
N ARG A 2 -25.35 46.26 -28.69
CA ARG A 2 -24.33 45.25 -28.37
C ARG A 2 -24.77 44.60 -27.07
N PHE A 3 -25.07 43.30 -27.10
CA PHE A 3 -25.27 42.51 -25.89
C PHE A 3 -23.89 42.04 -25.38
N VAL A 4 -23.51 42.49 -24.19
CA VAL A 4 -22.36 42.02 -23.45
C VAL A 4 -22.88 40.94 -22.50
N LEU A 5 -22.53 39.68 -22.76
CA LEU A 5 -22.76 38.55 -21.85
C LEU A 5 -21.65 38.55 -20.78
N HIS A 6 -22.04 38.88 -19.54
CA HIS A 6 -21.20 38.68 -18.37
C HIS A 6 -21.28 37.20 -17.96
N PHE A 7 -20.17 36.47 -18.12
CA PHE A 7 -20.00 35.18 -17.48
C PHE A 7 -19.57 35.42 -16.04
N GLY A 8 -20.50 35.23 -15.11
CA GLY A 8 -20.20 35.16 -13.68
C GLY A 8 -19.40 33.88 -13.39
N GLY A 9 -18.17 34.05 -12.88
CA GLY A 9 -17.34 32.94 -12.41
C GLY A 9 -17.97 32.30 -11.16
N PHE A 10 -18.26 31.01 -11.25
CA PHE A 10 -18.57 30.18 -10.09
C PHE A 10 -17.27 29.89 -9.35
N PRO A 11 -17.22 30.04 -8.02
CA PRO A 11 -16.08 29.58 -7.24
C PRO A 11 -16.08 28.05 -7.24
N LEU A 12 -15.00 27.46 -7.73
CA LEU A 12 -14.70 26.04 -7.56
C LEU A 12 -14.48 25.78 -6.08
N ILE A 13 -15.49 25.27 -5.40
CA ILE A 13 -15.33 24.68 -4.07
C ILE A 13 -14.67 23.33 -4.28
N GLY A 14 -13.33 23.34 -4.31
CA GLY A 14 -12.52 22.13 -4.27
C GLY A 14 -12.53 21.58 -2.85
N GLY A 15 -13.56 20.81 -2.48
CA GLY A 15 -13.51 19.95 -1.32
C GLY A 15 -12.48 18.82 -1.55
N PRO A 16 -11.88 18.25 -0.49
CA PRO A 16 -10.97 17.13 -0.63
C PRO A 16 -11.72 15.97 -1.28
N VAL A 17 -11.19 15.50 -2.42
CA VAL A 17 -11.72 14.31 -3.11
C VAL A 17 -11.53 13.13 -2.17
N PRO A 18 -12.57 12.33 -1.86
CA PRO A 18 -12.42 11.13 -1.04
C PRO A 18 -11.34 10.22 -1.63
N LEU A 19 -10.46 9.71 -0.79
CA LEU A 19 -9.34 8.83 -1.22
C LEU A 19 -9.85 7.59 -1.96
N HIS A 20 -11.06 7.13 -1.62
CA HIS A 20 -11.80 6.08 -2.33
C HIS A 20 -11.96 6.38 -3.84
N CYS A 21 -12.21 7.64 -4.21
CA CYS A 21 -12.33 8.04 -5.62
C CYS A 21 -10.98 8.14 -6.37
N LEU A 22 -9.84 8.11 -5.67
CA LEU A 22 -8.52 8.17 -6.33
C LEU A 22 -8.13 6.83 -6.95
N PHE A 23 -8.64 5.74 -6.41
CA PHE A 23 -8.36 4.37 -6.87
C PHE A 23 -9.52 3.73 -7.63
N HIS A 24 -10.74 4.33 -7.57
CA HIS A 24 -11.89 3.92 -8.38
C HIS A 24 -12.17 5.03 -9.40
N GLY A 25 -11.80 4.81 -10.66
CA GLY A 25 -12.24 5.67 -11.77
C GLY A 25 -13.74 5.51 -11.98
N PRO A 26 -14.47 6.54 -12.47
CA PRO A 26 -15.88 6.42 -12.76
C PRO A 26 -16.09 5.36 -13.85
N GLY A 27 -16.75 4.24 -13.52
CA GLY A 27 -17.15 3.19 -14.45
C GLY A 27 -16.37 1.88 -14.39
N HIS A 28 -15.51 1.67 -13.39
CA HIS A 28 -14.85 0.37 -13.19
C HIS A 28 -15.66 -0.48 -12.21
N GLY A 29 -15.85 -1.77 -12.56
CA GLY A 29 -16.56 -2.74 -11.76
C GLY A 29 -15.93 -2.99 -10.40
N HIS A 30 -16.68 -3.63 -9.54
CA HIS A 30 -16.23 -4.12 -8.26
C HIS A 30 -15.16 -5.22 -8.48
N TRP A 31 -14.04 -5.16 -7.76
CA TRP A 31 -12.99 -6.17 -7.80
C TRP A 31 -12.78 -6.79 -6.41
N SER A 32 -12.39 -8.04 -6.35
CA SER A 32 -12.10 -8.73 -5.10
C SER A 32 -10.76 -9.45 -5.15
N TYR A 33 -10.24 -9.82 -3.98
CA TYR A 33 -9.06 -10.69 -3.91
C TYR A 33 -9.37 -12.15 -4.26
N ALA A 34 -10.64 -12.55 -4.37
CA ALA A 34 -11.03 -13.86 -4.84
C ALA A 34 -10.77 -14.04 -6.35
N ASP A 35 -10.90 -12.95 -7.12
CA ASP A 35 -10.87 -12.96 -8.60
C ASP A 35 -9.59 -12.32 -9.16
N LYS A 36 -8.45 -12.47 -8.46
CA LYS A 36 -7.16 -11.82 -8.83
C LYS A 36 -6.72 -12.11 -10.26
N ASP A 37 -7.01 -13.30 -10.77
CA ASP A 37 -6.64 -13.73 -12.11
C ASP A 37 -7.49 -13.05 -13.21
N GLU A 38 -8.66 -12.52 -12.84
CA GLU A 38 -9.57 -11.83 -13.75
C GLU A 38 -9.33 -10.31 -13.81
N TRP A 39 -8.56 -9.74 -12.87
CA TRP A 39 -8.26 -8.31 -12.85
C TRP A 39 -7.82 -7.74 -14.22
N PRO A 40 -6.96 -8.42 -15.02
CA PRO A 40 -6.56 -7.91 -16.33
C PRO A 40 -7.70 -7.75 -17.33
N LEU A 41 -8.84 -8.41 -17.13
CA LEU A 41 -9.99 -8.32 -18.04
C LEU A 41 -10.66 -6.94 -17.96
N GLU A 42 -10.79 -6.39 -16.74
CA GLU A 42 -11.36 -5.06 -16.51
C GLU A 42 -10.29 -3.97 -16.39
N PHE A 43 -9.12 -4.33 -15.88
CA PHE A 43 -7.98 -3.44 -15.63
C PHE A 43 -6.76 -3.91 -16.40
N PRO A 44 -6.63 -3.55 -17.70
CA PRO A 44 -5.58 -4.09 -18.57
C PRO A 44 -4.15 -3.89 -18.05
N ASP A 45 -3.90 -2.82 -17.29
CA ASP A 45 -2.59 -2.58 -16.68
C ASP A 45 -2.19 -3.68 -15.70
N CYS A 46 -3.17 -4.40 -15.08
CA CYS A 46 -2.89 -5.53 -14.20
C CYS A 46 -2.21 -6.71 -14.91
N GLY A 47 -2.32 -6.80 -16.25
CA GLY A 47 -1.60 -7.75 -17.10
C GLY A 47 -0.28 -7.19 -17.68
N GLY A 48 0.20 -6.04 -17.20
CA GLY A 48 1.40 -5.38 -17.72
C GLY A 48 2.71 -6.09 -17.37
N GLN A 49 3.82 -5.53 -17.88
CA GLN A 49 5.15 -6.12 -17.76
C GLN A 49 5.96 -5.63 -16.55
N MET A 50 5.41 -4.68 -15.79
CA MET A 50 6.09 -4.08 -14.62
C MET A 50 5.21 -4.19 -13.37
N GLN A 51 4.61 -5.34 -13.17
CA GLN A 51 3.66 -5.57 -12.09
C GLN A 51 4.32 -5.84 -10.75
N SER A 52 3.59 -5.54 -9.68
CA SER A 52 3.92 -5.79 -8.27
C SER A 52 2.80 -6.60 -7.61
N PRO A 53 3.10 -7.32 -6.49
CA PRO A 53 4.42 -7.49 -5.86
C PRO A 53 5.33 -8.44 -6.64
N ILE A 54 6.58 -8.63 -6.16
CA ILE A 54 7.55 -9.56 -6.76
C ILE A 54 8.16 -10.49 -5.70
N ASN A 55 8.73 -11.60 -6.15
CA ASN A 55 9.70 -12.34 -5.35
C ASN A 55 11.08 -11.69 -5.46
N ILE A 56 11.70 -11.35 -4.34
CA ILE A 56 13.05 -10.83 -4.26
C ILE A 56 14.00 -12.02 -4.10
N ASP A 57 14.65 -12.41 -5.21
CA ASP A 57 15.74 -13.38 -5.17
C ASP A 57 17.03 -12.67 -4.71
N THR A 58 17.44 -12.92 -3.48
CA THR A 58 18.58 -12.24 -2.87
C THR A 58 19.90 -12.47 -3.59
N ASN A 59 20.05 -13.60 -4.28
CA ASN A 59 21.24 -13.92 -5.07
C ASN A 59 21.31 -13.13 -6.38
N SER A 60 20.16 -12.68 -6.90
CA SER A 60 20.04 -11.95 -8.15
C SER A 60 19.97 -10.44 -7.95
N THR A 61 19.97 -9.95 -6.70
CA THR A 61 19.96 -8.51 -6.42
C THR A 61 21.30 -7.86 -6.76
N ILE A 62 21.25 -6.62 -7.23
CA ILE A 62 22.42 -5.84 -7.61
C ILE A 62 22.69 -4.79 -6.54
N PHE A 63 23.85 -4.89 -5.86
CA PHE A 63 24.27 -3.85 -4.95
C PHE A 63 24.52 -2.53 -5.67
N SER A 64 23.95 -1.43 -5.16
CA SER A 64 24.16 -0.08 -5.67
C SER A 64 24.58 0.88 -4.55
N ARG A 65 25.73 1.52 -4.70
CA ARG A 65 26.20 2.58 -3.79
C ARG A 65 25.42 3.88 -3.91
N GLU A 66 24.62 4.02 -4.98
CA GLU A 66 23.78 5.20 -5.21
C GLU A 66 22.53 5.19 -4.32
N LEU A 67 22.15 4.03 -3.80
CA LEU A 67 21.05 3.89 -2.86
C LEU A 67 21.44 4.38 -1.47
N GLN A 68 21.10 5.63 -1.18
CA GLN A 68 21.35 6.27 0.10
C GLN A 68 20.29 5.86 1.14
N PRO A 69 20.58 5.95 2.46
CA PRO A 69 19.59 5.71 3.50
C PRO A 69 18.32 6.55 3.28
N VAL A 70 17.16 5.93 3.52
CA VAL A 70 15.89 6.63 3.54
C VAL A 70 15.82 7.51 4.77
N VAL A 71 15.55 8.81 4.57
CA VAL A 71 15.38 9.79 5.64
C VAL A 71 13.94 10.30 5.60
N LEU A 72 13.26 10.18 6.73
CA LEU A 72 11.87 10.58 6.91
C LEU A 72 11.80 11.86 7.73
N ALA A 73 10.90 12.78 7.36
CA ALA A 73 10.67 14.04 8.07
C ALA A 73 9.17 14.21 8.40
N GLY A 74 8.88 14.79 9.57
CA GLY A 74 7.53 15.12 10.00
C GLY A 74 6.77 13.99 10.71
N TYR A 75 7.38 12.85 11.00
CA TYR A 75 6.70 11.61 11.42
C TYR A 75 6.24 11.57 12.87
N ASN A 76 6.71 12.48 13.71
CA ASN A 76 6.25 12.58 15.11
C ASN A 76 5.05 13.55 15.16
N LEU A 77 3.87 13.00 14.92
CA LEU A 77 2.63 13.78 14.89
C LEU A 77 2.17 14.14 16.29
N ASP A 78 1.61 15.34 16.42
CA ASP A 78 1.04 15.81 17.68
C ASP A 78 -0.19 14.94 18.04
N PRO A 79 -0.35 14.52 19.31
CA PRO A 79 -1.54 13.77 19.75
C PRO A 79 -2.88 14.50 19.53
N SER A 80 -2.87 15.82 19.34
CA SER A 80 -4.06 16.59 18.98
C SER A 80 -4.48 16.46 17.52
N GLU A 81 -3.57 16.02 16.64
CA GLU A 81 -3.92 15.69 15.25
C GLU A 81 -4.88 14.50 15.21
N ARG A 82 -5.78 14.52 14.25
CA ARG A 82 -6.74 13.43 14.02
C ARG A 82 -6.53 12.85 12.64
N LEU A 83 -6.17 11.56 12.62
CA LEU A 83 -5.95 10.80 11.38
C LEU A 83 -7.17 9.95 11.11
N SER A 84 -7.65 9.97 9.87
CA SER A 84 -8.76 9.11 9.45
C SER A 84 -8.28 7.68 9.26
N LEU A 85 -8.93 6.72 9.92
CA LEU A 85 -8.77 5.28 9.76
C LEU A 85 -10.05 4.71 9.16
N MET A 86 -9.96 3.94 8.09
CA MET A 86 -11.11 3.43 7.35
C MET A 86 -10.89 1.97 6.93
N ASN A 87 -11.91 1.15 7.06
CA ASN A 87 -12.02 -0.12 6.35
C ASN A 87 -12.64 0.14 4.97
N ASN A 88 -11.91 -0.11 3.90
CA ASN A 88 -12.40 0.13 2.53
C ASN A 88 -12.87 -1.15 1.82
N GLY A 89 -13.14 -2.22 2.56
CA GLY A 89 -13.53 -3.53 2.04
C GLY A 89 -12.36 -4.41 1.58
N HIS A 90 -11.19 -3.82 1.38
CA HIS A 90 -10.00 -4.53 0.88
C HIS A 90 -8.83 -4.50 1.87
N THR A 91 -8.79 -3.51 2.73
CA THR A 91 -7.77 -3.32 3.76
C THR A 91 -8.21 -2.24 4.75
N VAL A 92 -7.45 -2.06 5.82
CA VAL A 92 -7.55 -0.88 6.68
C VAL A 92 -6.56 0.19 6.21
N VAL A 93 -7.06 1.41 6.00
CA VAL A 93 -6.30 2.55 5.49
C VAL A 93 -6.23 3.65 6.53
N LEU A 94 -5.03 4.07 6.91
CA LEU A 94 -4.80 5.28 7.69
C LEU A 94 -4.36 6.41 6.76
N ARG A 95 -5.13 7.50 6.70
CA ARG A 95 -4.75 8.70 5.94
C ARG A 95 -3.62 9.43 6.63
N LEU A 96 -2.61 9.81 5.86
CA LEU A 96 -1.44 10.52 6.36
C LEU A 96 -1.43 11.96 5.86
N PRO A 97 -1.03 12.93 6.69
CA PRO A 97 -0.88 14.32 6.25
C PRO A 97 0.33 14.45 5.31
N GLY A 98 0.21 15.34 4.32
CA GLY A 98 1.28 15.63 3.36
C GLY A 98 2.52 16.33 3.97
N SER A 99 2.49 16.62 5.26
CA SER A 99 3.66 17.08 6.03
C SER A 99 4.67 15.96 6.31
N LEU A 100 4.25 14.70 6.24
CA LEU A 100 5.16 13.55 6.31
C LEU A 100 5.82 13.38 4.95
N THR A 101 7.16 13.41 4.93
CA THR A 101 7.90 13.33 3.67
C THR A 101 9.04 12.32 3.72
N ILE A 102 9.40 11.79 2.55
CA ILE A 102 10.70 11.15 2.33
C ILE A 102 11.64 12.26 1.87
N ALA A 103 12.50 12.72 2.80
CA ALA A 103 13.41 13.85 2.58
C ALA A 103 14.71 13.45 1.87
N SER A 104 15.10 12.16 1.91
CA SER A 104 16.30 11.62 1.26
C SER A 104 16.16 10.12 0.97
N GLY A 105 17.04 9.60 0.10
CA GLY A 105 17.00 8.20 -0.35
C GLY A 105 16.28 8.02 -1.69
N TYR A 106 15.78 9.11 -2.27
CA TYR A 106 15.20 9.19 -3.61
C TYR A 106 15.74 10.44 -4.34
N PRO A 107 15.65 10.49 -5.66
CA PRO A 107 16.11 11.69 -6.43
C PRO A 107 15.33 12.97 -6.11
N GLN A 108 14.08 12.84 -5.65
CA GLN A 108 13.19 13.95 -5.26
C GLN A 108 12.49 13.64 -3.95
N GLU A 109 11.93 14.68 -3.33
CA GLU A 109 11.03 14.52 -2.19
C GLU A 109 9.73 13.83 -2.62
N TYR A 110 9.18 13.01 -1.71
CA TYR A 110 7.85 12.44 -1.83
C TYR A 110 7.03 12.78 -0.58
N ARG A 111 5.74 13.02 -0.75
CA ARG A 111 4.80 13.34 0.32
C ARG A 111 3.85 12.20 0.60
N ALA A 112 3.62 11.93 1.89
CA ALA A 112 2.73 10.85 2.30
C ALA A 112 1.28 11.10 1.88
N MET A 113 0.58 10.01 1.58
CA MET A 113 -0.86 9.99 1.31
C MET A 113 -1.59 9.13 2.33
N GLN A 114 -1.14 7.90 2.52
CA GLN A 114 -1.78 6.91 3.36
C GLN A 114 -0.82 5.76 3.66
N LEU A 115 -1.17 4.97 4.66
CA LEU A 115 -0.64 3.64 4.86
C LEU A 115 -1.78 2.62 4.91
N HIS A 116 -1.47 1.39 4.57
CA HIS A 116 -2.38 0.25 4.66
C HIS A 116 -1.61 -1.04 4.92
N LEU A 117 -2.34 -2.09 5.25
CA LEU A 117 -1.79 -3.36 5.68
C LEU A 117 -2.30 -4.51 4.79
N HIS A 118 -1.45 -5.51 4.64
CA HIS A 118 -1.80 -6.80 4.03
C HIS A 118 -1.51 -7.90 5.05
N TRP A 119 -2.41 -8.88 5.15
CA TRP A 119 -2.29 -9.99 6.09
C TRP A 119 -2.89 -11.27 5.52
N GLY A 120 -2.63 -12.37 6.20
CA GLY A 120 -3.09 -13.69 5.81
C GLY A 120 -4.39 -14.10 6.50
N SER A 121 -4.34 -15.26 7.06
CA SER A 121 -5.38 -15.87 7.87
C SER A 121 -4.72 -16.82 8.89
N PRO A 122 -5.46 -17.38 9.84
CA PRO A 122 -4.89 -18.39 10.75
C PRO A 122 -4.26 -19.60 10.04
N GLU A 123 -4.58 -19.82 8.76
CA GLU A 123 -4.06 -20.91 7.93
C GLU A 123 -2.72 -20.59 7.26
N GLY A 124 -2.36 -19.32 7.14
CA GLY A 124 -1.12 -18.96 6.46
C GLY A 124 -0.78 -17.48 6.37
N PRO A 125 0.48 -17.19 6.01
CA PRO A 125 1.03 -15.84 5.97
C PRO A 125 0.48 -15.00 4.80
N GLY A 126 0.53 -13.66 4.95
CA GLY A 126 -0.16 -12.74 4.05
C GLY A 126 0.64 -11.56 3.53
N SER A 127 1.98 -11.56 3.54
CA SER A 127 2.73 -10.50 2.87
C SER A 127 2.49 -10.51 1.35
N GLU A 128 2.66 -9.41 0.68
CA GLU A 128 2.57 -9.33 -0.78
C GLU A 128 3.89 -9.73 -1.46
N HIS A 129 4.99 -9.05 -1.09
CA HIS A 129 6.32 -9.47 -1.52
C HIS A 129 6.75 -10.76 -0.83
N THR A 130 7.66 -11.46 -1.50
CA THR A 130 8.37 -12.61 -0.91
C THR A 130 9.87 -12.41 -1.05
N VAL A 131 10.65 -13.04 -0.17
CA VAL A 131 12.12 -13.03 -0.24
C VAL A 131 12.57 -14.48 -0.31
N ASP A 132 13.28 -14.84 -1.37
CA ASP A 132 13.72 -16.22 -1.65
C ASP A 132 12.56 -17.24 -1.57
N GLY A 133 11.37 -16.82 -2.03
CA GLY A 133 10.14 -17.63 -2.02
C GLY A 133 9.40 -17.65 -0.67
N ARG A 134 9.97 -17.06 0.39
CA ARG A 134 9.32 -17.00 1.71
C ARG A 134 8.33 -15.83 1.76
N ARG A 135 7.10 -16.12 2.19
CA ARG A 135 6.07 -15.14 2.56
C ARG A 135 6.13 -14.90 4.08
N TYR A 136 5.83 -13.67 4.50
CA TYR A 136 5.80 -13.24 5.90
C TYR A 136 4.36 -13.12 6.39
N ASP A 137 4.16 -12.94 7.70
CA ASP A 137 2.82 -12.93 8.32
C ASP A 137 1.95 -11.77 7.79
N GLY A 138 2.58 -10.64 7.47
CA GLY A 138 1.92 -9.51 6.83
C GLY A 138 2.92 -8.54 6.21
N GLU A 139 2.39 -7.43 5.68
CA GLU A 139 3.18 -6.36 5.08
C GLU A 139 2.49 -5.02 5.26
N ILE A 140 3.25 -4.00 5.65
CA ILE A 140 2.78 -2.61 5.70
C ILE A 140 3.27 -1.86 4.48
N HIS A 141 2.39 -1.07 3.86
CA HIS A 141 2.70 -0.17 2.78
C HIS A 141 2.44 1.28 3.18
N MET A 142 3.44 2.14 3.10
CA MET A 142 3.28 3.59 3.19
C MET A 142 3.40 4.17 1.79
N VAL A 143 2.33 4.81 1.32
CA VAL A 143 2.20 5.33 -0.05
C VAL A 143 2.44 6.82 -0.07
N TYR A 144 3.26 7.25 -1.03
CA TYR A 144 3.67 8.63 -1.23
C TYR A 144 3.48 9.04 -2.69
N TYR A 145 3.26 10.32 -2.92
CA TYR A 145 3.19 10.91 -4.26
C TYR A 145 4.30 11.94 -4.48
N ASN A 146 4.68 12.10 -5.74
CA ASN A 146 5.60 13.14 -6.18
C ASN A 146 4.88 14.50 -6.20
N PRO A 147 5.27 15.48 -5.36
CA PRO A 147 4.61 16.77 -5.29
C PRO A 147 4.83 17.66 -6.54
N SER A 148 5.74 17.26 -7.44
CA SER A 148 5.92 17.96 -8.72
C SER A 148 4.82 17.66 -9.74
N SER A 149 3.96 16.68 -9.49
CA SER A 149 2.77 16.41 -10.31
C SER A 149 1.68 17.45 -10.00
N ASP A 150 0.90 17.85 -11.01
CA ASP A 150 -0.16 18.85 -10.87
C ASP A 150 -1.26 18.41 -9.88
N SER A 151 -1.43 17.11 -9.71
CA SER A 151 -2.36 16.52 -8.75
C SER A 151 -1.93 15.11 -8.34
N ILE A 152 -2.46 14.63 -7.20
CA ILE A 152 -2.27 13.23 -6.78
C ILE A 152 -2.78 12.27 -7.86
N LYS A 153 -3.93 12.57 -8.49
CA LYS A 153 -4.49 11.76 -9.57
C LYS A 153 -3.55 11.66 -10.77
N GLU A 154 -2.81 12.71 -11.07
CA GLU A 154 -1.81 12.68 -12.14
C GLU A 154 -0.57 11.91 -11.70
N ALA A 155 -0.08 12.11 -10.47
CA ALA A 155 1.01 11.35 -9.91
C ALA A 155 0.77 9.84 -9.99
N THR A 156 -0.46 9.37 -9.73
CA THR A 156 -0.81 7.95 -9.83
C THR A 156 -0.65 7.36 -11.24
N ARG A 157 -0.58 8.18 -12.28
CA ARG A 157 -0.51 7.76 -13.69
C ARG A 157 0.84 8.00 -14.35
N GLN A 158 1.74 8.70 -13.67
CA GLN A 158 3.07 8.99 -14.22
C GLN A 158 4.13 8.02 -13.69
N PRO A 159 5.04 7.51 -14.53
CA PRO A 159 6.16 6.70 -14.07
C PRO A 159 6.96 7.43 -12.98
N GLY A 160 7.15 6.76 -11.83
CA GLY A 160 7.79 7.38 -10.66
C GLY A 160 6.97 8.46 -9.96
N GLY A 161 5.69 8.62 -10.32
CA GLY A 161 4.78 9.54 -9.63
C GLY A 161 4.43 9.08 -8.23
N LEU A 162 4.56 7.78 -7.95
CA LEU A 162 4.37 7.19 -6.63
C LEU A 162 5.67 6.58 -6.10
N ALA A 163 5.84 6.62 -4.79
CA ALA A 163 6.79 5.80 -4.06
C ALA A 163 6.07 5.02 -2.97
N VAL A 164 6.48 3.79 -2.71
CA VAL A 164 5.96 2.99 -1.60
C VAL A 164 7.12 2.48 -0.76
N LEU A 165 7.01 2.69 0.55
CA LEU A 165 7.87 2.06 1.55
C LEU A 165 7.12 0.85 2.09
N ALA A 166 7.70 -0.33 1.91
CA ALA A 166 7.14 -1.60 2.36
C ALA A 166 8.03 -2.25 3.42
N ALA A 167 7.41 -2.81 4.46
CA ALA A 167 8.09 -3.59 5.47
C ALA A 167 7.27 -4.84 5.81
N PHE A 168 7.97 -5.97 5.94
CA PHE A 168 7.37 -7.22 6.36
C PHE A 168 7.00 -7.20 7.83
N LEU A 169 5.82 -7.72 8.16
CA LEU A 169 5.39 -8.00 9.52
C LEU A 169 5.67 -9.47 9.83
N GLN A 170 6.20 -9.72 11.01
CA GLN A 170 6.53 -11.07 11.46
C GLN A 170 6.13 -11.25 12.91
N VAL A 171 5.60 -12.43 13.26
CA VAL A 171 5.31 -12.76 14.65
C VAL A 171 6.58 -12.70 15.49
N GLY A 172 6.50 -11.94 16.56
CA GLY A 172 7.52 -11.75 17.58
C GLY A 172 7.01 -12.11 18.97
N PRO A 173 7.87 -12.01 20.01
CA PRO A 173 7.55 -12.47 21.35
C PRO A 173 6.67 -11.51 22.17
N GLU A 174 6.56 -10.23 21.76
CA GLU A 174 5.95 -9.17 22.54
C GLU A 174 5.11 -8.24 21.67
N ASP A 175 4.15 -7.53 22.29
CA ASP A 175 3.35 -6.52 21.64
C ASP A 175 4.21 -5.36 21.13
N ASN A 176 3.94 -4.92 19.91
CA ASN A 176 4.54 -3.74 19.34
C ASN A 176 3.73 -2.50 19.73
N VAL A 177 4.24 -1.72 20.65
CA VAL A 177 3.57 -0.52 21.18
C VAL A 177 3.28 0.54 20.11
N HIS A 178 4.02 0.56 18.99
CA HIS A 178 3.82 1.51 17.92
C HIS A 178 2.59 1.16 17.05
N TYR A 179 2.19 -0.11 17.02
CA TYR A 179 0.99 -0.56 16.31
C TYR A 179 -0.28 -0.44 17.14
N GLN A 180 -0.14 -0.34 18.46
CA GLN A 180 -1.27 -0.28 19.38
C GLN A 180 -2.29 0.82 19.03
N PRO A 181 -1.91 2.10 18.72
CA PRO A 181 -2.87 3.14 18.40
C PRO A 181 -3.76 2.83 17.19
N LEU A 182 -3.25 2.02 16.25
CA LEU A 182 -3.99 1.59 15.07
C LEU A 182 -4.86 0.37 15.37
N LEU A 183 -4.28 -0.65 16.03
CA LEU A 183 -4.96 -1.93 16.27
C LEU A 183 -6.13 -1.80 17.26
N GLU A 184 -6.03 -0.93 18.26
CA GLU A 184 -7.12 -0.65 19.22
C GLU A 184 -8.36 -0.05 18.56
N GLN A 185 -8.22 0.57 17.38
CA GLN A 185 -9.34 1.19 16.67
C GLN A 185 -9.99 0.28 15.62
N LEU A 186 -9.44 -0.93 15.38
CA LEU A 186 -9.98 -1.83 14.36
C LEU A 186 -11.44 -2.21 14.62
N HIS A 187 -11.85 -2.33 15.91
CA HIS A 187 -13.21 -2.65 16.28
C HIS A 187 -14.23 -1.55 15.94
N GLU A 188 -13.76 -0.29 15.75
CA GLU A 188 -14.61 0.81 15.31
C GLU A 188 -14.83 0.84 13.79
N VAL A 189 -14.04 0.04 13.05
CA VAL A 189 -14.09 -0.02 11.59
C VAL A 189 -14.25 -1.45 11.07
N GLN A 190 -15.00 -2.28 11.81
CA GLN A 190 -15.22 -3.68 11.44
C GLN A 190 -15.89 -3.82 10.07
N GLU A 191 -16.95 -3.05 9.82
CA GLU A 191 -17.73 -3.12 8.59
C GLU A 191 -17.07 -2.32 7.48
N GLU A 192 -17.19 -2.79 6.23
CA GLU A 192 -16.76 -2.07 5.05
C GLU A 192 -17.38 -0.67 4.98
N GLY A 193 -16.58 0.30 4.56
CA GLY A 193 -16.99 1.70 4.41
C GLY A 193 -17.05 2.49 5.71
N THR A 194 -16.77 1.85 6.86
CA THR A 194 -16.75 2.55 8.15
C THR A 194 -15.43 3.27 8.39
N GLU A 195 -15.50 4.41 9.07
CA GLU A 195 -14.37 5.30 9.32
C GLU A 195 -14.38 5.76 10.78
N THR A 196 -13.19 5.83 11.38
CA THR A 196 -12.94 6.40 12.71
C THR A 196 -11.73 7.32 12.70
N THR A 197 -11.35 7.86 13.84
CA THR A 197 -10.17 8.74 13.95
C THR A 197 -9.17 8.19 14.96
N VAL A 198 -7.89 8.24 14.59
CA VAL A 198 -6.75 7.90 15.43
C VAL A 198 -6.05 9.21 15.83
N ALA A 199 -5.67 9.35 17.10
CA ALA A 199 -4.84 10.47 17.55
C ALA A 199 -3.44 10.38 16.90
N GLY A 200 -2.82 11.55 16.66
CA GLY A 200 -1.46 11.60 16.14
C GLY A 200 -0.47 10.85 17.04
N PHE A 201 0.47 10.16 16.44
CA PHE A 201 1.54 9.42 17.11
C PHE A 201 2.80 9.38 16.24
N ASN A 202 3.85 8.72 16.70
CA ASN A 202 5.07 8.58 15.91
C ASN A 202 4.89 7.50 14.83
N ILE A 203 4.46 7.92 13.64
CA ILE A 203 4.22 7.05 12.47
C ILE A 203 5.48 6.30 12.03
N LYS A 204 6.69 6.86 12.27
CA LYS A 204 7.95 6.18 11.94
C LYS A 204 8.13 4.87 12.70
N GLY A 205 7.52 4.74 13.89
CA GLY A 205 7.57 3.52 14.68
C GLY A 205 6.91 2.30 14.02
N LEU A 206 6.08 2.51 13.00
CA LEU A 206 5.48 1.43 12.21
C LEU A 206 6.45 0.82 11.18
N LEU A 207 7.60 1.46 10.94
CA LEU A 207 8.64 0.98 10.03
C LEU A 207 9.81 0.36 10.81
N PRO A 208 10.68 -0.42 10.15
CA PRO A 208 11.88 -0.96 10.79
C PRO A 208 12.78 0.14 11.33
N ALA A 209 13.53 -0.16 12.39
CA ALA A 209 14.48 0.77 12.98
C ALA A 209 15.59 1.18 11.99
N ASN A 210 16.02 0.25 11.14
CA ASN A 210 17.07 0.48 10.14
C ASN A 210 16.50 0.71 8.74
N LEU A 211 16.39 1.97 8.33
CA LEU A 211 15.92 2.36 7.00
C LEU A 211 17.06 2.44 5.95
N SER A 212 18.28 2.01 6.27
CA SER A 212 19.40 2.03 5.32
C SER A 212 19.54 0.75 4.51
N ARG A 213 18.85 -0.34 4.89
CA ARG A 213 18.96 -1.65 4.24
C ARG A 213 17.63 -2.02 3.59
N TYR A 214 17.58 -1.93 2.27
CA TYR A 214 16.36 -2.14 1.49
C TYR A 214 16.65 -2.59 0.07
N TYR A 215 15.63 -3.13 -0.56
CA TYR A 215 15.58 -3.43 -1.98
C TYR A 215 14.81 -2.33 -2.71
N ARG A 216 15.23 -2.00 -3.93
CA ARG A 216 14.61 -0.97 -4.76
C ARG A 216 14.30 -1.54 -6.15
N TYR A 217 13.07 -1.33 -6.65
CA TYR A 217 12.69 -1.68 -8.01
C TYR A 217 11.51 -0.82 -8.50
N SER A 218 11.34 -0.74 -9.83
CA SER A 218 10.18 -0.09 -10.44
C SER A 218 9.07 -1.10 -10.67
N GLY A 219 7.86 -0.76 -10.22
CA GLY A 219 6.71 -1.64 -10.29
C GLY A 219 5.39 -0.91 -10.38
N SER A 220 4.34 -1.53 -9.87
CA SER A 220 2.96 -1.07 -9.97
C SER A 220 2.28 -0.93 -8.62
N LEU A 221 1.06 -0.39 -8.62
CA LEU A 221 0.09 -0.66 -7.57
C LEU A 221 -0.19 -2.16 -7.54
N THR A 222 -0.41 -2.71 -6.35
CA THR A 222 -0.70 -4.14 -6.16
C THR A 222 -2.19 -4.47 -6.25
N THR A 223 -3.02 -3.45 -6.35
CA THR A 223 -4.47 -3.57 -6.52
C THR A 223 -4.92 -2.84 -7.79
N PRO A 224 -6.05 -3.18 -8.39
CA PRO A 224 -6.63 -2.42 -9.48
C PRO A 224 -6.66 -0.90 -9.18
N PRO A 225 -6.31 -0.07 -10.16
CA PRO A 225 -6.05 -0.36 -11.58
C PRO A 225 -4.61 -0.79 -11.93
N CYS A 226 -3.76 -1.18 -10.99
CA CYS A 226 -2.41 -1.73 -11.15
C CYS A 226 -1.46 -0.84 -11.97
N TYR A 227 -1.58 0.48 -11.87
CA TYR A 227 -0.74 1.43 -12.62
C TYR A 227 0.74 1.22 -12.35
N GLN A 228 1.53 1.16 -13.41
CA GLN A 228 2.98 0.87 -13.38
C GLN A 228 3.80 2.13 -13.12
N THR A 229 3.54 2.78 -11.99
CA THR A 229 4.03 4.13 -11.66
C THR A 229 4.76 4.20 -10.33
N VAL A 230 4.97 3.06 -9.68
CA VAL A 230 5.49 2.97 -8.32
C VAL A 230 6.99 2.70 -8.29
N ASN A 231 7.72 3.52 -7.53
CA ASN A 231 9.09 3.26 -7.13
C ASN A 231 9.08 2.58 -5.75
N TRP A 232 9.31 1.27 -5.73
CA TRP A 232 9.24 0.43 -4.54
C TRP A 232 10.52 0.44 -3.73
N THR A 233 10.38 0.58 -2.43
CA THR A 233 11.42 0.32 -1.42
C THR A 233 10.91 -0.73 -0.45
N VAL A 234 11.51 -1.91 -0.45
CA VAL A 234 11.18 -3.01 0.46
C VAL A 234 12.31 -3.18 1.45
N PHE A 235 12.05 -2.90 2.73
CA PHE A 235 13.07 -3.04 3.78
C PHE A 235 13.39 -4.51 4.03
N ASN A 236 14.66 -4.79 4.27
CA ASN A 236 15.09 -6.16 4.56
C ASN A 236 14.91 -6.57 6.04
N GLN A 237 14.76 -5.59 6.93
CA GLN A 237 14.45 -5.83 8.33
C GLN A 237 12.93 -5.93 8.51
N THR A 238 12.48 -6.99 9.18
CA THR A 238 11.06 -7.17 9.53
C THR A 238 10.68 -6.30 10.73
N VAL A 239 9.41 -5.98 10.84
CA VAL A 239 8.78 -5.41 12.03
C VAL A 239 8.11 -6.55 12.80
N LEU A 240 8.39 -6.66 14.09
CA LEU A 240 7.82 -7.71 14.92
C LEU A 240 6.53 -7.22 15.57
N LEU A 241 5.48 -8.03 15.50
CA LEU A 241 4.21 -7.89 16.20
C LEU A 241 3.97 -9.15 17.01
N SER A 242 3.25 -9.05 18.14
CA SER A 242 2.84 -10.28 18.84
C SER A 242 1.86 -11.10 17.98
N LYS A 243 1.72 -12.36 18.33
CA LYS A 243 0.74 -13.24 17.68
C LYS A 243 -0.68 -12.71 17.84
N GLU A 244 -0.98 -12.14 18.99
CA GLU A 244 -2.25 -11.52 19.31
C GLU A 244 -2.54 -10.31 18.42
N GLN A 245 -1.53 -9.47 18.15
CA GLN A 245 -1.66 -8.33 17.23
C GLN A 245 -1.88 -8.75 15.78
N ILE A 246 -1.19 -9.78 15.31
CA ILE A 246 -1.46 -10.36 13.98
C ILE A 246 -2.87 -10.93 13.91
N SER A 247 -3.30 -11.69 14.94
CA SER A 247 -4.65 -12.25 15.00
C SER A 247 -5.76 -11.19 14.98
N LEU A 248 -5.53 -10.00 15.57
CA LEU A 248 -6.48 -8.89 15.47
C LEU A 248 -6.69 -8.44 14.02
N LEU A 249 -5.65 -8.40 13.19
CA LEU A 249 -5.80 -8.09 11.77
C LEU A 249 -6.58 -9.18 11.04
N GLU A 250 -6.34 -10.45 11.38
CA GLU A 250 -6.93 -11.61 10.70
C GLU A 250 -8.42 -11.80 11.01
N THR A 251 -8.90 -11.32 12.18
CA THR A 251 -10.22 -11.71 12.71
C THR A 251 -11.17 -10.56 13.02
N THR A 252 -10.73 -9.28 12.90
CA THR A 252 -11.56 -8.16 13.32
C THR A 252 -12.35 -7.55 12.18
N LEU A 253 -11.73 -7.43 11.00
CA LEU A 253 -12.31 -6.68 9.90
C LEU A 253 -13.14 -7.57 8.97
N GLN A 254 -14.21 -7.01 8.43
CA GLN A 254 -15.07 -7.63 7.43
C GLN A 254 -14.87 -6.89 6.09
N GLY A 255 -14.86 -7.64 5.03
CA GLY A 255 -14.85 -7.13 3.65
C GLY A 255 -16.22 -7.29 3.02
N ASP A 256 -16.24 -7.45 1.71
CA ASP A 256 -17.45 -7.66 0.92
C ASP A 256 -18.28 -8.84 1.46
N ASP A 257 -19.61 -8.68 1.40
CA ASP A 257 -20.58 -9.69 1.82
C ASP A 257 -20.48 -10.11 3.31
N ASP A 258 -20.04 -9.22 4.19
CA ASP A 258 -19.88 -9.46 5.64
C ASP A 258 -18.99 -10.68 5.95
N LYS A 259 -18.04 -10.99 5.07
CA LYS A 259 -17.04 -12.03 5.27
C LYS A 259 -15.80 -11.48 5.95
N ASP A 260 -15.12 -12.31 6.72
CA ASP A 260 -13.83 -11.95 7.30
C ASP A 260 -12.87 -11.48 6.20
N LEU A 261 -12.30 -10.30 6.40
CA LEU A 261 -11.29 -9.72 5.49
C LEU A 261 -9.96 -10.40 5.77
N GLN A 262 -9.64 -11.40 5.00
CA GLN A 262 -8.44 -12.23 5.10
C GLN A 262 -7.78 -12.42 3.74
N ASN A 263 -6.49 -12.75 3.75
CA ASN A 263 -5.71 -13.04 2.54
C ASN A 263 -5.80 -11.91 1.51
N ASN A 264 -5.77 -10.66 1.99
CA ASN A 264 -5.85 -9.44 1.18
C ASN A 264 -4.51 -9.08 0.55
N PHE A 265 -3.90 -10.02 -0.16
CA PHE A 265 -2.63 -9.86 -0.86
C PHE A 265 -2.73 -10.39 -2.29
N ARG A 266 -2.00 -9.75 -3.20
CA ARG A 266 -1.78 -10.22 -4.55
C ARG A 266 -0.62 -11.20 -4.58
N LEU A 267 -0.68 -12.22 -5.46
CA LEU A 267 0.46 -13.12 -5.70
C LEU A 267 1.61 -12.38 -6.40
N THR A 268 2.83 -12.89 -6.21
CA THR A 268 4.03 -12.32 -6.84
C THR A 268 3.96 -12.41 -8.37
N GLN A 269 4.40 -11.34 -9.02
CA GLN A 269 4.39 -11.15 -10.46
C GLN A 269 5.79 -11.33 -11.05
N SER A 270 5.85 -11.70 -12.33
CA SER A 270 7.10 -11.87 -13.06
C SER A 270 7.91 -10.58 -13.15
N LEU A 271 9.23 -10.69 -13.00
CA LEU A 271 10.15 -9.55 -13.13
C LEU A 271 10.24 -9.01 -14.56
N HIS A 272 10.01 -9.85 -15.59
CA HIS A 272 10.15 -9.46 -17.01
C HIS A 272 11.46 -8.71 -17.30
N GLY A 273 12.57 -9.19 -16.73
CA GLY A 273 13.89 -8.60 -16.92
C GLY A 273 14.20 -7.35 -16.10
N ARG A 274 13.28 -6.91 -15.23
CA ARG A 274 13.57 -5.84 -14.26
C ARG A 274 14.67 -6.25 -13.30
N LYS A 275 15.48 -5.26 -12.90
CA LYS A 275 16.54 -5.46 -11.91
C LYS A 275 16.02 -5.03 -10.52
N VAL A 276 16.36 -5.82 -9.51
CA VAL A 276 16.16 -5.44 -8.11
C VAL A 276 17.50 -4.98 -7.57
N LEU A 277 17.56 -3.72 -7.14
CA LEU A 277 18.75 -3.13 -6.53
C LEU A 277 18.73 -3.38 -5.02
N ALA A 278 19.89 -3.53 -4.40
CA ALA A 278 20.06 -3.59 -2.96
C ALA A 278 20.95 -2.44 -2.46
N SER A 279 20.54 -1.78 -1.39
CA SER A 279 21.32 -0.73 -0.72
C SER A 279 22.47 -1.28 0.12
N PHE A 280 22.60 -2.59 0.22
CA PHE A 280 23.57 -3.30 1.04
C PHE A 280 24.13 -4.50 0.28
N GLN A 281 25.36 -4.88 0.60
CA GLN A 281 25.91 -6.12 0.12
C GLN A 281 25.36 -7.26 0.98
N ALA A 282 24.82 -8.30 0.34
CA ALA A 282 24.59 -9.57 1.01
C ALA A 282 25.95 -10.00 1.56
N SER A 283 26.07 -10.13 2.88
CA SER A 283 27.26 -10.73 3.49
C SER A 283 27.40 -12.09 2.83
N LEU A 284 28.54 -12.33 2.19
CA LEU A 284 28.97 -13.66 1.77
C LEU A 284 29.16 -14.46 3.08
N SER A 285 28.05 -14.88 3.70
CA SER A 285 28.11 -15.82 4.80
C SER A 285 28.51 -17.15 4.19
N SER A 286 29.85 -17.31 4.17
CA SER A 286 30.55 -18.59 4.15
C SER A 286 29.91 -19.67 3.25
N ARG A 287 30.11 -19.58 1.93
CA ARG A 287 30.52 -20.79 1.23
C ARG A 287 31.86 -21.19 1.86
N ARG A 288 31.83 -21.99 2.93
CA ARG A 288 32.96 -22.89 3.23
C ARG A 288 33.03 -23.80 1.98
N VAL A 289 33.90 -23.42 1.08
CA VAL A 289 34.49 -24.38 0.15
C VAL A 289 35.14 -25.40 1.07
N PRO A 290 34.80 -26.70 1.04
CA PRO A 290 35.60 -27.72 1.69
C PRO A 290 37.00 -27.57 1.10
N LEU A 291 37.97 -27.16 1.92
CA LEU A 291 39.38 -27.29 1.54
C LEU A 291 39.59 -28.76 1.21
N PRO A 292 40.34 -29.08 0.15
CA PRO A 292 40.80 -30.46 -0.09
C PRO A 292 41.52 -30.93 1.15
N ASP A 293 41.22 -32.14 1.57
CA ASP A 293 41.86 -32.86 2.67
C ASP A 293 43.33 -33.16 2.26
N ASP A 294 44.21 -32.19 2.50
CA ASP A 294 45.64 -32.45 2.42
C ASP A 294 46.01 -33.21 3.68
N GLY A 295 46.18 -34.51 3.53
CA GLY A 295 46.49 -35.47 4.55
C GLY A 295 47.68 -35.03 5.42
N VAL A 296 47.40 -34.74 6.70
CA VAL A 296 48.40 -34.64 7.75
C VAL A 296 48.52 -35.99 8.45
N PRO A 297 49.71 -36.61 8.48
CA PRO A 297 49.91 -37.88 9.18
C PRO A 297 49.74 -37.75 10.68
N PRO A 298 49.38 -38.83 11.42
CA PRO A 298 49.04 -38.78 12.85
C PRO A 298 50.30 -38.59 13.69
N VAL A 299 50.28 -37.56 14.56
CA VAL A 299 51.27 -37.35 15.60
C VAL A 299 50.88 -38.14 16.85
N THR A 300 51.74 -39.07 17.23
CA THR A 300 51.73 -39.88 18.46
C THR A 300 51.81 -38.99 19.70
N PRO A 301 51.13 -39.33 20.81
CA PRO A 301 51.25 -38.64 22.08
C PRO A 301 52.45 -39.15 22.86
N ALA A 302 53.24 -38.26 23.52
CA ALA A 302 54.24 -38.56 24.52
C ALA A 302 53.78 -38.04 25.90
N PRO A 303 54.26 -38.65 27.04
CA PRO A 303 53.51 -38.71 28.28
C PRO A 303 53.93 -37.69 29.36
N ASP A 304 52.98 -37.55 30.28
CA ASP A 304 53.05 -37.13 31.69
C ASP A 304 54.27 -36.39 32.27
N GLY A 305 54.00 -35.33 32.99
CA GLY A 305 54.94 -34.72 33.97
C GLY A 305 54.35 -33.60 34.81
N ALA A 306 53.71 -33.98 35.91
CA ALA A 306 53.78 -33.40 37.26
C ALA A 306 53.49 -31.90 37.53
N THR A 307 52.42 -31.66 38.24
CA THR A 307 52.36 -30.99 39.60
C THR A 307 53.02 -29.63 39.75
N GLU A 308 52.26 -28.58 40.06
CA GLU A 308 52.39 -27.93 41.38
C GLU A 308 51.25 -26.90 41.63
N ARG A 309 50.88 -26.83 42.85
CA ARG A 309 49.83 -26.27 43.65
C ARG A 309 50.32 -24.93 44.23
N SER A 310 49.41 -23.93 44.29
CA SER A 310 49.39 -22.86 45.33
C SER A 310 48.11 -22.06 45.16
N THR A 311 47.13 -22.18 45.95
CA THR A 311 46.69 -21.72 47.28
C THR A 311 46.78 -20.22 47.50
N ALA A 312 45.61 -19.74 48.01
CA ALA A 312 45.37 -18.63 48.92
C ALA A 312 45.08 -17.29 48.21
N GLU A 313 44.14 -16.43 48.56
CA GLU A 313 43.26 -16.28 49.74
C GLU A 313 42.35 -15.08 49.45
N ALA A 314 41.16 -15.10 49.93
CA ALA A 314 40.35 -13.91 50.14
C ALA A 314 40.66 -13.31 51.50
N PRO A 315 40.36 -12.06 51.81
CA PRO A 315 39.17 -11.63 52.54
C PRO A 315 38.66 -10.25 52.01
N GLY A 316 37.45 -9.82 52.17
CA GLY A 316 36.56 -9.77 53.31
C GLY A 316 36.10 -8.33 53.52
N SER A 317 34.79 -8.18 53.57
CA SER A 317 33.96 -7.36 54.45
C SER A 317 33.97 -5.83 54.42
N ASP A 318 32.80 -5.38 54.46
CA ASP A 318 32.01 -4.39 55.25
C ASP A 318 31.63 -3.16 54.46
N GLY A 319 30.41 -2.68 54.42
CA GLY A 319 29.32 -2.66 55.38
C GLY A 319 28.58 -1.33 55.25
N SER A 320 27.28 -1.38 55.39
CA SER A 320 26.36 -0.32 55.88
C SER A 320 26.29 0.98 55.09
N ASP A 321 25.19 1.62 54.86
CA ASP A 321 23.89 1.80 55.49
C ASP A 321 22.99 2.65 54.55
N ALA A 322 21.73 2.35 54.55
CA ALA A 322 20.66 3.31 54.13
C ALA A 322 20.41 4.32 55.27
N PRO A 323 19.76 5.46 54.99
CA PRO A 323 18.41 5.66 55.44
C PRO A 323 17.52 6.49 54.48
N VAL A 324 16.26 6.01 54.20
CA VAL A 324 14.96 6.41 54.71
C VAL A 324 14.60 7.93 54.75
N THR A 325 13.62 8.25 53.85
CA THR A 325 12.55 9.26 53.85
C THR A 325 12.48 10.33 54.98
N PRO A 326 11.82 11.51 54.80
CA PRO A 326 10.35 11.59 54.63
C PRO A 326 9.82 12.71 53.74
N ALA A 327 8.53 12.59 53.42
CA ALA A 327 7.63 13.65 52.92
C ALA A 327 7.25 14.59 54.11
N PRO A 328 6.71 15.77 53.76
CA PRO A 328 5.56 16.26 54.56
C PRO A 328 4.37 16.67 53.73
N GLU A 329 3.26 16.38 54.38
CA GLU A 329 1.87 16.76 54.08
C GLU A 329 1.60 18.26 54.30
N ASP A 330 0.44 18.63 53.71
CA ASP A 330 -0.57 19.66 54.12
C ASP A 330 -0.27 21.13 53.99
N THR A 331 -1.13 21.83 53.24
CA THR A 331 -2.24 22.62 53.86
C THR A 331 -3.22 23.13 52.82
N ALA A 332 -4.48 23.02 53.22
CA ALA A 332 -5.70 23.46 52.58
C ALA A 332 -5.82 25.02 52.51
N GLY A 333 -6.61 25.47 51.52
CA GLY A 333 -7.08 26.88 51.47
C GLY A 333 -8.17 27.00 50.41
N GLY A 334 -9.42 26.86 50.84
CA GLY A 334 -10.60 27.05 50.02
C GLY A 334 -10.87 28.53 49.72
N SER A 335 -11.50 28.79 48.57
CA SER A 335 -12.43 29.92 48.43
C SER A 335 -13.45 29.62 47.35
N THR A 336 -14.68 29.67 47.80
CA THR A 336 -15.92 29.72 47.04
C THR A 336 -16.05 31.05 46.33
N ASP A 337 -16.47 31.06 45.05
CA ASP A 337 -17.41 32.05 44.53
C ASP A 337 -18.08 31.60 43.21
N LYS A 338 -19.36 31.43 43.34
CA LYS A 338 -20.54 31.76 42.53
C LYS A 338 -20.49 31.77 40.99
N VAL A 339 -21.35 30.94 40.44
CA VAL A 339 -22.05 30.97 39.15
C VAL A 339 -22.81 32.32 38.96
N PRO A 340 -22.92 32.79 37.71
CA PRO A 340 -24.27 33.05 37.19
C PRO A 340 -24.57 32.26 35.88
N GLU A 341 -25.73 31.62 35.90
CA GLU A 341 -26.52 31.24 34.74
C GLU A 341 -26.86 32.48 33.92
N GLU A 342 -26.61 32.42 32.63
CA GLU A 342 -27.47 33.10 31.65
C GLU A 342 -27.65 32.19 30.43
N GLY A 343 -28.91 31.80 30.24
CA GLY A 343 -29.40 31.09 29.12
C GLY A 343 -29.40 31.93 27.85
N ALA A 344 -28.97 31.32 26.77
CA ALA A 344 -29.28 31.78 25.41
C ALA A 344 -29.78 30.58 24.63
N GLY A 345 -31.09 30.60 24.39
CA GLY A 345 -31.83 29.61 23.66
C GLY A 345 -31.39 29.52 22.20
N CYS A 346 -31.37 28.30 21.68
CA CYS A 346 -31.31 28.01 20.26
C CYS A 346 -32.56 28.57 19.55
N PRO A 347 -32.39 29.25 18.41
CA PRO A 347 -33.55 29.58 17.56
C PRO A 347 -34.00 28.30 16.80
N PRO A 348 -35.30 28.22 16.46
CA PRO A 348 -35.92 27.01 15.90
C PRO A 348 -35.54 26.79 14.43
N CYS A 349 -35.26 25.51 14.10
CA CYS A 349 -35.11 25.02 12.74
C CYS A 349 -36.44 25.16 11.99
N ALA A 350 -36.53 26.13 11.10
CA ALA A 350 -37.67 26.29 10.20
C ALA A 350 -37.27 26.85 8.83
N ASP A 351 -36.29 26.25 8.16
CA ASP A 351 -36.02 26.51 6.71
C ASP A 351 -35.45 25.32 5.93
N SER A 352 -35.43 24.13 6.54
CA SER A 352 -34.84 22.94 5.89
C SER A 352 -35.78 22.27 4.87
N GLU A 353 -37.10 22.42 5.01
CA GLU A 353 -38.06 21.76 4.09
C GLU A 353 -38.21 22.46 2.73
N LYS A 354 -37.96 23.75 2.64
CA LYS A 354 -38.05 24.48 1.35
C LYS A 354 -36.84 24.27 0.45
N GLN A 355 -35.67 24.03 0.99
CA GLN A 355 -34.45 23.72 0.20
C GLN A 355 -34.46 22.29 -0.33
N LEU A 356 -35.03 21.35 0.41
CA LEU A 356 -35.12 19.94 -0.03
C LEU A 356 -36.12 19.79 -1.20
N GLY A 357 -37.24 20.52 -1.21
CA GLY A 357 -38.20 20.51 -2.30
C GLY A 357 -37.66 21.09 -3.61
N PHE A 358 -36.80 22.10 -3.57
CA PHE A 358 -36.18 22.69 -4.77
C PHE A 358 -35.10 21.78 -5.36
N ALA A 359 -34.32 21.07 -4.52
CA ALA A 359 -33.29 20.14 -4.97
C ALA A 359 -33.88 18.89 -5.62
N LEU A 360 -34.97 18.38 -5.11
CA LEU A 360 -35.69 17.22 -5.72
C LEU A 360 -36.27 17.56 -7.10
N GLN A 361 -36.86 18.76 -7.27
CA GLN A 361 -37.47 19.17 -8.52
C GLN A 361 -36.43 19.45 -9.62
N THR A 362 -35.23 19.93 -9.27
CA THR A 362 -34.12 20.09 -10.21
C THR A 362 -33.48 18.76 -10.61
N ALA A 363 -33.43 17.77 -9.72
CA ALA A 363 -32.91 16.45 -10.03
C ALA A 363 -33.80 15.69 -11.04
N GLU A 364 -35.13 15.79 -10.92
CA GLU A 364 -36.06 15.15 -11.87
C GLU A 364 -36.00 15.80 -13.27
N VAL A 365 -35.86 17.12 -13.34
CA VAL A 365 -35.70 17.83 -14.62
C VAL A 365 -34.39 17.46 -15.30
N LEU A 366 -33.28 17.38 -14.55
CA LEU A 366 -32.00 16.96 -15.08
C LEU A 366 -32.01 15.50 -15.54
N ALA A 367 -32.61 14.59 -14.78
CA ALA A 367 -32.78 13.19 -15.18
C ALA A 367 -33.58 13.05 -16.48
N GLY A 368 -34.65 13.86 -16.65
CA GLY A 368 -35.42 13.91 -17.88
C GLY A 368 -34.61 14.39 -19.10
N LEU A 369 -33.80 15.45 -18.92
CA LEU A 369 -32.93 15.98 -19.98
C LEU A 369 -31.83 14.98 -20.39
N PHE A 370 -31.20 14.32 -19.42
CA PHE A 370 -30.21 13.27 -19.70
C PHE A 370 -30.82 12.04 -20.38
N GLY A 371 -32.05 11.65 -20.01
CA GLY A 371 -32.80 10.58 -20.67
C GLY A 371 -33.07 10.87 -22.14
N VAL A 372 -33.49 12.10 -22.47
CA VAL A 372 -33.70 12.52 -23.85
C VAL A 372 -32.40 12.57 -24.65
N LEU A 373 -31.33 13.10 -24.07
CA LEU A 373 -30.00 13.15 -24.70
C LEU A 373 -29.49 11.74 -25.02
N PHE A 374 -29.64 10.81 -24.07
CA PHE A 374 -29.23 9.42 -24.26
C PHE A 374 -30.04 8.74 -25.39
N ALA A 375 -31.36 8.97 -25.45
CA ALA A 375 -32.19 8.41 -26.50
C ALA A 375 -31.80 8.93 -27.91
N VAL A 376 -31.45 10.22 -28.03
CA VAL A 376 -30.96 10.80 -29.28
C VAL A 376 -29.61 10.20 -29.70
N MET A 377 -28.69 10.02 -28.76
CA MET A 377 -27.39 9.40 -29.02
C MET A 377 -27.52 7.92 -29.43
N ALA A 378 -28.41 7.18 -28.78
CA ALA A 378 -28.69 5.78 -29.14
C ALA A 378 -29.30 5.67 -30.57
N LEU A 379 -30.20 6.56 -30.92
CA LEU A 379 -30.79 6.61 -32.26
C LEU A 379 -29.74 6.94 -33.33
N ALA A 380 -28.89 7.91 -33.08
CA ALA A 380 -27.80 8.28 -33.97
C ALA A 380 -26.82 7.11 -34.18
N PHE A 381 -26.52 6.37 -33.11
CA PHE A 381 -25.67 5.18 -33.17
C PHE A 381 -26.30 4.06 -34.00
N LEU A 382 -27.59 3.80 -33.82
CA LEU A 382 -28.32 2.80 -34.63
C LEU A 382 -28.35 3.18 -36.12
N ILE A 383 -28.55 4.45 -36.45
CA ILE A 383 -28.49 4.95 -37.83
C ILE A 383 -27.07 4.77 -38.41
N TYR A 384 -26.03 5.04 -37.60
CA TYR A 384 -24.64 4.82 -38.02
C TYR A 384 -24.35 3.34 -38.33
N ILE A 385 -24.77 2.41 -37.46
CA ILE A 385 -24.62 0.96 -37.66
C ILE A 385 -25.43 0.51 -38.91
N TYR A 386 -26.65 1.00 -39.09
CA TYR A 386 -27.44 0.68 -40.26
C TYR A 386 -26.78 1.14 -41.56
N LYS A 387 -26.22 2.36 -41.57
CA LYS A 387 -25.51 2.92 -42.73
C LYS A 387 -24.23 2.11 -43.04
N GLN A 388 -23.48 1.71 -42.02
CA GLN A 388 -22.27 0.90 -42.19
C GLN A 388 -22.58 -0.51 -42.70
N ARG A 389 -23.65 -1.16 -42.21
CA ARG A 389 -24.16 -2.46 -42.75
C ARG A 389 -24.69 -2.35 -44.16
N SER A 390 -25.30 -1.22 -44.53
CA SER A 390 -25.78 -0.97 -45.89
C SER A 390 -24.65 -0.77 -46.89
N GLN A 391 -23.54 -0.16 -46.49
CA GLN A 391 -22.34 0.01 -47.33
C GLN A 391 -21.61 -1.32 -47.57
N ASN A 392 -21.62 -2.23 -46.61
CA ASN A 392 -20.99 -3.57 -46.73
C ASN A 392 -21.87 -4.57 -47.53
N ARG A 393 -23.06 -4.20 -48.00
CA ARG A 393 -23.97 -5.06 -48.81
C ARG A 393 -23.89 -4.77 -50.31
N ARG A 394 -22.87 -4.09 -50.85
CA ARG A 394 -22.67 -4.01 -52.31
C ARG A 394 -22.18 -5.35 -52.83
N PRO A 395 -22.87 -6.01 -53.79
CA PRO A 395 -22.42 -7.24 -54.39
C PRO A 395 -21.20 -6.96 -55.27
N ASP A 396 -20.10 -7.67 -55.05
CA ASP A 396 -18.97 -7.72 -55.94
C ASP A 396 -19.41 -8.41 -57.23
N SER A 397 -19.65 -7.64 -58.30
CA SER A 397 -19.80 -8.11 -59.66
C SER A 397 -18.47 -7.93 -60.41
N HIS A 398 -17.53 -8.82 -60.17
CA HIS A 398 -16.42 -9.05 -61.07
C HIS A 398 -16.32 -10.56 -61.39
N PRO A 399 -16.30 -10.94 -62.68
CA PRO A 399 -16.13 -12.35 -63.09
C PRO A 399 -14.71 -12.80 -62.77
N LYS A 400 -14.59 -13.95 -62.09
CA LYS A 400 -13.32 -14.60 -61.82
C LYS A 400 -12.73 -15.15 -63.12
N PRO A 401 -11.42 -14.94 -63.46
CA PRO A 401 -10.78 -15.60 -64.56
C PRO A 401 -10.61 -17.10 -64.22
N ASN A 402 -10.99 -17.97 -65.18
CA ASN A 402 -10.76 -19.40 -65.10
C ASN A 402 -9.23 -19.68 -65.13
N VAL A 403 -8.72 -20.24 -64.06
CA VAL A 403 -7.35 -20.78 -64.04
C VAL A 403 -7.45 -22.26 -64.43
N ILE A 404 -6.94 -22.60 -65.61
CA ILE A 404 -6.80 -23.98 -66.12
C ILE A 404 -5.48 -24.53 -65.51
N TYR A 405 -5.58 -25.54 -64.66
CA TYR A 405 -4.43 -26.29 -64.21
C TYR A 405 -4.05 -27.33 -65.27
N THR A 406 -2.88 -27.19 -65.92
CA THR A 406 -2.20 -28.24 -66.69
C THR A 406 -1.38 -29.08 -65.75
N ALA A 407 -1.65 -30.36 -65.72
CA ALA A 407 -0.82 -31.34 -64.96
C ALA A 407 0.56 -31.46 -65.60
N ALA A 408 1.60 -31.29 -64.78
CA ALA A 408 2.97 -31.57 -65.16
C ALA A 408 3.20 -33.08 -65.08
N THR A 409 3.45 -33.71 -66.20
CA THR A 409 3.98 -35.07 -66.31
C THR A 409 5.46 -35.07 -65.96
N THR A 410 5.80 -35.90 -65.01
CA THR A 410 7.18 -36.28 -64.71
C THR A 410 7.69 -37.20 -65.79
N ASP A 411 8.77 -36.83 -66.49
CA ASP A 411 9.63 -37.74 -67.23
C ASP A 411 10.93 -37.96 -66.45
N GLU A 412 11.06 -39.18 -65.89
CA GLU A 412 12.33 -39.77 -65.59
C GLU A 412 12.96 -40.22 -66.92
N ASN A 413 14.18 -39.85 -67.19
CA ASN A 413 15.30 -40.71 -67.59
C ASN A 413 16.47 -39.96 -68.21
N ALA A 414 17.62 -40.38 -67.74
CA ALA A 414 18.89 -40.61 -68.50
C ALA A 414 19.84 -39.42 -68.72
N ALA A 415 20.91 -39.44 -68.06
CA ALA A 415 22.30 -39.73 -68.32
C ALA A 415 23.22 -39.00 -67.37
#